data_0b5788932c285015628746fc82fa74e5
#
_entry.id   0b5788932c285015628746fc82fa74e5
#
_cell.length_a   1.000
_cell.length_b   1.000
_cell.length_c   1.000
_cell.angle_alpha   90.00
_cell.angle_beta   90.00
_cell.angle_gamma   90.00
#
_symmetry.space_group_name_H-M   'P 1'
#
loop_
_entity.id
_entity.type
_entity.pdbx_description
1 polymer ?
#
loop_
_entity_poly.entity_id
_entity_poly.type
_entity_poly.pdbx_seq_one_letter_code
_entity_poly.pdbx_strand_id
1 'polypeptide(L)'
;MRAHRVLSQRLARRLCPECKQPYTPAPEELQQIAHDYAAGTGLAPDTLLARWRARFVPATDADADSDWVLYRPQGCSHCDHTGYKGRVGIYELMAASPAIKKLIQTRAPVDQLFEAATAQGMLRLLQYGLLKVLEGVTDQRSVRGACS
;
A
#
# COMPACT_ATOMS: atom_id res chain seq x y z
N MET A 1 -6.24 27.36 -16.28
CA MET A 1 -6.49 26.39 -15.21
C MET A 1 -5.17 25.81 -14.70
N ARG A 2 -4.85 26.07 -13.47
CA ARG A 2 -3.56 25.68 -12.90
C ARG A 2 -3.76 24.52 -11.92
N ALA A 3 -4.08 23.33 -12.41
CA ALA A 3 -4.06 22.14 -11.58
C ALA A 3 -2.62 21.60 -11.56
N HIS A 4 -1.96 21.69 -10.42
CA HIS A 4 -0.59 21.18 -10.25
C HIS A 4 -0.57 19.75 -9.74
N ARG A 5 -1.66 19.31 -9.10
CA ARG A 5 -1.77 17.97 -8.51
C ARG A 5 -3.21 17.55 -8.46
N VAL A 6 -3.44 16.25 -8.64
CA VAL A 6 -4.74 15.61 -8.40
C VAL A 6 -4.55 14.60 -7.28
N LEU A 7 -5.35 14.75 -6.23
CA LEU A 7 -5.26 13.91 -5.03
C LEU A 7 -6.55 13.12 -4.85
N SER A 8 -6.43 11.80 -4.78
CA SER A 8 -7.48 10.91 -4.27
C SER A 8 -7.08 10.41 -2.90
N GLN A 9 -8.04 10.33 -2.01
CA GLN A 9 -7.82 9.87 -0.64
C GLN A 9 -8.92 8.93 -0.20
N ARG A 10 -8.53 7.89 0.53
CA ARG A 10 -9.44 7.01 1.26
C ARG A 10 -8.91 6.84 2.67
N LEU A 11 -9.78 6.46 3.58
CA LEU A 11 -9.40 6.19 4.97
C LEU A 11 -9.56 4.70 5.25
N ALA A 12 -8.50 4.08 5.72
CA ALA A 12 -8.52 2.70 6.20
C ALA A 12 -8.43 2.71 7.73
N ARG A 13 -8.95 1.67 8.36
CA ARG A 13 -8.83 1.53 9.82
C ARG A 13 -7.38 1.26 10.20
N ARG A 14 -6.90 1.94 11.22
CA ARG A 14 -5.57 1.69 11.77
C ARG A 14 -5.65 0.61 12.83
N LEU A 15 -4.73 -0.35 12.78
CA LEU A 15 -4.62 -1.35 13.83
C LEU A 15 -4.31 -0.67 15.17
N CYS A 16 -4.95 -1.13 16.24
CA CYS A 16 -4.67 -0.60 17.57
C CYS A 16 -3.21 -0.87 17.94
N PRO A 17 -2.41 0.17 18.20
CA PRO A 17 -0.99 -0.03 18.50
C PRO A 17 -0.75 -0.77 19.81
N GLU A 18 -1.72 -0.77 20.73
CA GLU A 18 -1.59 -1.41 22.04
C GLU A 18 -1.81 -2.92 21.98
N CYS A 19 -2.66 -3.40 21.08
CA CYS A 19 -3.04 -4.81 21.07
C CYS A 19 -2.79 -5.55 19.77
N LYS A 20 -2.36 -4.87 18.70
CA LYS A 20 -2.12 -5.57 17.44
C LYS A 20 -1.13 -6.71 17.64
N GLN A 21 -1.42 -7.85 17.01
CA GLN A 21 -0.61 -9.04 17.18
C GLN A 21 0.28 -9.29 15.98
N PRO A 22 1.59 -9.46 16.20
CA PRO A 22 2.49 -9.84 15.12
C PRO A 22 2.23 -11.29 14.71
N TYR A 23 2.35 -11.55 13.41
CA TYR A 23 2.33 -12.92 12.88
C TYR A 23 3.25 -13.00 11.67
N THR A 24 3.75 -14.20 11.42
CA THR A 24 4.52 -14.48 10.21
C THR A 24 3.54 -14.85 9.10
N PRO A 25 3.44 -14.04 8.03
CA PRO A 25 2.52 -14.36 6.94
C PRO A 25 2.98 -15.62 6.19
N ALA A 26 1.99 -16.37 5.69
CA ALA A 26 2.28 -17.50 4.80
C ALA A 26 2.91 -16.98 3.50
N PRO A 27 3.78 -17.77 2.83
CA PRO A 27 4.34 -17.35 1.54
C PRO A 27 3.29 -16.97 0.51
N GLU A 28 2.14 -17.63 0.50
CA GLU A 28 1.02 -17.35 -0.41
C GLU A 28 0.43 -15.96 -0.15
N GLU A 29 0.35 -15.54 1.11
CA GLU A 29 -0.14 -14.20 1.47
C GLU A 29 0.79 -13.11 0.93
N LEU A 30 2.10 -13.29 1.09
CA LEU A 30 3.09 -12.35 0.56
C LEU A 30 3.05 -12.31 -0.96
N GLN A 31 2.93 -13.46 -1.61
CA GLN A 31 2.80 -13.53 -3.07
C GLN A 31 1.55 -12.80 -3.54
N GLN A 32 0.43 -12.93 -2.83
CA GLN A 32 -0.80 -12.23 -3.17
C GLN A 32 -0.65 -10.72 -3.06
N ILE A 33 -0.01 -10.24 -1.99
CA ILE A 33 0.28 -8.81 -1.82
C ILE A 33 1.14 -8.29 -2.97
N ALA A 34 2.22 -9.00 -3.29
CA ALA A 34 3.12 -8.62 -4.36
C ALA A 34 2.44 -8.66 -5.73
N HIS A 35 1.61 -9.68 -5.97
CA HIS A 35 0.85 -9.82 -7.21
C HIS A 35 -0.12 -8.65 -7.40
N ASP A 36 -0.86 -8.31 -6.36
CA ASP A 36 -1.84 -7.21 -6.43
C ASP A 36 -1.17 -5.86 -6.57
N TYR A 37 -0.02 -5.67 -5.92
CA TYR A 37 0.77 -4.46 -6.08
C TYR A 37 1.32 -4.33 -7.50
N ALA A 38 1.80 -5.44 -8.06
CA ALA A 38 2.43 -5.46 -9.39
C ALA A 38 1.43 -5.39 -10.53
N ALA A 39 0.14 -5.60 -10.28
CA ALA A 39 -0.88 -5.66 -11.34
C ALA A 39 -0.87 -4.38 -12.19
N GLY A 40 -0.72 -4.55 -13.50
CA GLY A 40 -0.68 -3.44 -14.44
C GLY A 40 0.64 -2.66 -14.49
N THR A 41 1.67 -3.07 -13.74
CA THR A 41 2.95 -2.34 -13.68
C THR A 41 4.06 -2.96 -14.52
N GLY A 42 3.91 -4.22 -14.93
CA GLY A 42 4.97 -4.98 -15.59
C GLY A 42 6.05 -5.48 -14.63
N LEU A 43 5.94 -5.21 -13.33
CA LEU A 43 6.89 -5.68 -12.34
C LEU A 43 6.63 -7.15 -11.99
N ALA A 44 7.70 -7.91 -11.73
CA ALA A 44 7.60 -9.28 -11.28
C ALA A 44 7.38 -9.31 -9.75
N PRO A 45 6.40 -10.09 -9.25
CA PRO A 45 6.17 -10.19 -7.81
C PRO A 45 7.40 -10.62 -7.02
N ASP A 46 8.19 -11.56 -7.52
CA ASP A 46 9.40 -12.01 -6.84
C ASP A 46 10.46 -10.91 -6.70
N THR A 47 10.57 -10.06 -7.71
CA THR A 47 11.48 -8.90 -7.67
C THR A 47 11.02 -7.90 -6.60
N LEU A 48 9.71 -7.67 -6.49
CA LEU A 48 9.15 -6.81 -5.45
C LEU A 48 9.42 -7.38 -4.06
N LEU A 49 9.19 -8.66 -3.86
CA LEU A 49 9.41 -9.30 -2.56
C LEU A 49 10.87 -9.22 -2.15
N ALA A 50 11.80 -9.42 -3.06
CA ALA A 50 13.23 -9.27 -2.77
C ALA A 50 13.57 -7.84 -2.33
N ARG A 51 13.03 -6.86 -3.03
CA ARG A 51 13.23 -5.43 -2.74
C ARG A 51 12.61 -5.05 -1.39
N TRP A 52 11.40 -5.51 -1.13
CA TRP A 52 10.69 -5.24 0.13
C TRP A 52 11.34 -5.97 1.30
N ARG A 53 11.89 -7.14 1.08
CA ARG A 53 12.60 -7.86 2.14
C ARG A 53 13.75 -7.01 2.69
N ALA A 54 14.49 -6.35 1.82
CA ALA A 54 15.56 -5.46 2.23
C ALA A 54 15.05 -4.25 3.04
N ARG A 55 13.81 -3.81 2.77
CA ARG A 55 13.23 -2.62 3.42
C ARG A 55 12.48 -2.94 4.70
N PHE A 56 11.69 -4.03 4.71
CA PHE A 56 10.74 -4.31 5.78
C PHE A 56 11.18 -5.42 6.74
N VAL A 57 12.11 -6.28 6.34
CA VAL A 57 12.59 -7.36 7.20
C VAL A 57 13.92 -6.92 7.82
N PRO A 58 13.98 -6.77 9.16
CA PRO A 58 15.23 -6.35 9.79
C PRO A 58 16.33 -7.36 9.57
N ALA A 59 17.50 -6.88 9.13
CA ALA A 59 18.69 -7.70 9.12
C ALA A 59 19.19 -7.83 10.57
N THR A 60 18.95 -8.97 11.19
CA THR A 60 19.59 -9.29 12.47
C THR A 60 20.80 -10.15 12.20
N ASP A 61 21.93 -9.80 12.79
CA ASP A 61 23.21 -10.51 12.60
C ASP A 61 23.18 -11.97 13.04
N ALA A 62 22.12 -12.39 13.71
CA ALA A 62 22.03 -13.70 14.34
C ALA A 62 21.25 -14.75 13.56
N ASP A 63 20.33 -14.33 12.64
CA ASP A 63 19.47 -15.28 11.94
C ASP A 63 19.25 -14.85 10.48
N ALA A 64 19.78 -15.69 9.58
CA ALA A 64 19.44 -15.61 8.15
C ALA A 64 17.93 -15.90 7.91
N ASP A 65 17.20 -16.26 8.94
CA ASP A 65 15.79 -16.64 8.92
C ASP A 65 14.88 -15.57 9.56
N SER A 66 15.29 -14.29 9.61
CA SER A 66 14.38 -13.25 10.07
C SER A 66 13.23 -13.13 9.08
N ASP A 67 12.04 -13.46 9.55
CA ASP A 67 10.85 -13.54 8.75
C ASP A 67 10.12 -12.21 8.65
N TRP A 68 9.26 -12.13 7.66
CA TRP A 68 8.29 -11.06 7.53
C TRP A 68 7.37 -11.04 8.75
N VAL A 69 7.04 -9.84 9.23
CA VAL A 69 6.08 -9.66 10.30
C VAL A 69 4.98 -8.75 9.82
N LEU A 70 3.77 -9.28 9.78
CA LEU A 70 2.55 -8.51 9.61
C LEU A 70 1.79 -8.49 10.93
N TYR A 71 0.72 -7.73 11.00
CA TYR A 71 -0.05 -7.56 12.23
C TYR A 71 -1.52 -7.79 11.98
N ARG A 72 -2.20 -8.32 13.01
CA ARG A 72 -3.64 -8.56 12.97
C ARG A 72 -4.32 -7.89 14.16
N PRO A 73 -5.61 -7.55 14.04
CA PRO A 73 -6.36 -6.98 15.16
C PRO A 73 -6.61 -8.05 16.24
N GLN A 74 -6.58 -7.61 17.48
CA GLN A 74 -6.93 -8.51 18.61
C GLN A 74 -8.14 -7.96 19.37
N GLY A 75 -8.05 -6.74 19.88
CA GLY A 75 -9.04 -6.13 20.74
C GLY A 75 -8.52 -5.98 22.16
N CYS A 76 -8.67 -4.78 22.72
CA CYS A 76 -8.30 -4.47 24.10
C CYS A 76 -9.16 -3.29 24.58
N SER A 77 -9.03 -2.92 25.86
CA SER A 77 -9.78 -1.80 26.42
C SER A 77 -9.46 -0.46 25.75
N HIS A 78 -8.23 -0.29 25.22
CA HIS A 78 -7.80 0.92 24.57
C HIS A 78 -8.55 1.19 23.26
N CYS A 79 -8.92 0.13 22.54
CA CYS A 79 -9.64 0.23 21.26
C CYS A 79 -11.11 -0.19 21.36
N ASP A 80 -11.68 -0.26 22.54
CA ASP A 80 -13.06 -0.74 22.79
C ASP A 80 -13.28 -2.16 22.24
N HIS A 81 -12.26 -2.99 22.33
CA HIS A 81 -12.26 -4.40 21.91
C HIS A 81 -12.47 -4.61 20.41
N THR A 82 -12.27 -3.58 19.60
CA THR A 82 -12.43 -3.68 18.14
C THR A 82 -11.17 -4.16 17.43
N GLY A 83 -10.01 -3.95 18.02
CA GLY A 83 -8.71 -4.20 17.38
C GLY A 83 -8.22 -3.04 16.53
N TYR A 84 -9.01 -1.98 16.39
CA TYR A 84 -8.68 -0.81 15.57
C TYR A 84 -8.82 0.47 16.37
N LYS A 85 -7.91 1.41 16.16
CA LYS A 85 -7.91 2.72 16.81
C LYS A 85 -7.44 3.77 15.82
N GLY A 86 -8.33 4.70 15.48
CA GLY A 86 -8.04 5.73 14.51
C GLY A 86 -8.06 5.22 13.07
N ARG A 87 -7.61 6.06 12.16
CA ARG A 87 -7.60 5.77 10.73
C ARG A 87 -6.28 6.20 10.10
N VAL A 88 -5.94 5.58 8.98
CA VAL A 88 -4.77 5.94 8.19
C VAL A 88 -5.23 6.37 6.80
N GLY A 89 -4.67 7.47 6.31
CA GLY A 89 -4.94 7.93 4.96
C GLY A 89 -4.23 7.08 3.92
N ILE A 90 -4.97 6.72 2.88
CA ILE A 90 -4.43 6.05 1.69
C ILE A 90 -4.56 7.05 0.56
N TYR A 91 -3.46 7.31 -0.14
CA TYR A 91 -3.38 8.39 -1.10
C TYR A 91 -3.01 7.93 -2.49
N GLU A 92 -3.56 8.63 -3.48
CA GLU A 92 -3.15 8.54 -4.88
C GLU A 92 -2.93 9.97 -5.35
N LEU A 93 -1.67 10.34 -5.56
CA LEU A 93 -1.29 11.70 -5.92
C LEU A 93 -0.71 11.74 -7.33
N MET A 94 -1.42 12.36 -8.25
CA MET A 94 -0.97 12.55 -9.61
C MET A 94 -0.37 13.95 -9.76
N ALA A 95 0.92 14.04 -10.02
CA ALA A 95 1.58 15.31 -10.32
C ALA A 95 1.24 15.73 -11.75
N ALA A 96 0.87 17.00 -11.92
CA ALA A 96 0.54 17.54 -13.24
C ALA A 96 1.82 17.91 -14.00
N SER A 97 2.54 16.89 -14.49
CA SER A 97 3.68 17.10 -15.40
C SER A 97 3.20 17.66 -16.75
N PRO A 98 4.08 18.19 -17.60
CA PRO A 98 3.71 18.63 -18.95
C PRO A 98 3.02 17.52 -19.77
N ALA A 99 3.49 16.27 -19.65
CA ALA A 99 2.89 15.13 -20.33
C ALA A 99 1.45 14.87 -19.86
N ILE A 100 1.23 14.91 -18.54
CA ILE A 100 -0.11 14.72 -17.96
C ILE A 100 -1.04 15.88 -18.37
N LYS A 101 -0.56 17.12 -18.32
CA LYS A 101 -1.34 18.30 -18.75
C LYS A 101 -1.78 18.17 -20.18
N LYS A 102 -0.90 17.72 -21.06
CA LYS A 102 -1.22 17.52 -22.47
C LYS A 102 -2.31 16.46 -22.66
N LEU A 103 -2.24 15.35 -21.93
CA LEU A 103 -3.26 14.30 -21.98
C LEU A 103 -4.61 14.81 -21.51
N ILE A 104 -4.64 15.63 -20.46
CA ILE A 104 -5.87 16.25 -19.97
C ILE A 104 -6.45 17.20 -21.01
N GLN A 105 -5.62 18.06 -21.61
CA GLN A 105 -6.04 19.04 -22.62
C GLN A 105 -6.61 18.36 -23.87
N THR A 106 -6.04 17.24 -24.28
CA THR A 106 -6.49 16.49 -25.45
C THR A 106 -7.62 15.51 -25.14
N ARG A 107 -8.11 15.50 -23.89
CA ARG A 107 -9.17 14.59 -23.42
C ARG A 107 -8.83 13.13 -23.68
N ALA A 108 -7.59 12.74 -23.41
CA ALA A 108 -7.14 11.38 -23.55
C ALA A 108 -7.94 10.44 -22.61
N PRO A 109 -8.12 9.15 -22.98
CA PRO A 109 -8.78 8.18 -22.10
C PRO A 109 -8.11 8.09 -20.74
N VAL A 110 -8.90 7.78 -19.71
CA VAL A 110 -8.41 7.67 -18.32
C VAL A 110 -7.27 6.67 -18.20
N ASP A 111 -7.34 5.58 -18.97
CA ASP A 111 -6.28 4.55 -18.97
C ASP A 111 -4.92 5.12 -19.37
N GLN A 112 -4.89 5.98 -20.38
CA GLN A 112 -3.65 6.63 -20.81
C GLN A 112 -3.10 7.59 -19.76
N LEU A 113 -3.99 8.27 -19.04
CA LEU A 113 -3.62 9.15 -17.94
C LEU A 113 -2.96 8.36 -16.81
N PHE A 114 -3.58 7.25 -16.39
CA PHE A 114 -3.02 6.39 -15.36
C PHE A 114 -1.70 5.77 -15.78
N GLU A 115 -1.60 5.31 -17.01
CA GLU A 115 -0.36 4.75 -17.55
C GLU A 115 0.79 5.76 -17.50
N ALA A 116 0.54 6.98 -17.94
CA ALA A 116 1.54 8.04 -17.91
C ALA A 116 1.92 8.44 -16.48
N ALA A 117 0.93 8.53 -15.58
CA ALA A 117 1.16 8.88 -14.18
C ALA A 117 1.96 7.80 -13.45
N THR A 118 1.64 6.53 -13.67
CA THR A 118 2.38 5.42 -13.05
C THR A 118 3.81 5.33 -13.58
N ALA A 119 4.02 5.63 -14.85
CA ALA A 119 5.36 5.72 -15.43
C ALA A 119 6.22 6.80 -14.76
N GLN A 120 5.59 7.83 -14.19
CA GLN A 120 6.27 8.90 -13.43
C GLN A 120 6.43 8.58 -11.94
N GLY A 121 6.07 7.38 -11.52
CA GLY A 121 6.22 6.93 -10.15
C GLY A 121 5.00 7.12 -9.25
N MET A 122 3.82 7.46 -9.80
CA MET A 122 2.60 7.53 -9.02
C MET A 122 2.23 6.15 -8.49
N LEU A 123 1.92 6.08 -7.19
CA LEU A 123 1.34 4.88 -6.60
C LEU A 123 -0.19 4.99 -6.63
N ARG A 124 -0.86 3.89 -6.95
CA ARG A 124 -2.32 3.80 -6.87
C ARG A 124 -2.74 3.57 -5.42
N LEU A 125 -4.02 3.83 -5.12
CA LEU A 125 -4.55 3.68 -3.76
C LEU A 125 -4.22 2.32 -3.15
N LEU A 126 -4.48 1.24 -3.89
CA LEU A 126 -4.20 -0.11 -3.40
C LEU A 126 -2.71 -0.31 -3.12
N GLN A 127 -1.84 0.15 -4.00
CA GLN A 127 -0.40 0.06 -3.82
C GLN A 127 0.06 0.77 -2.56
N TYR A 128 -0.40 2.00 -2.36
CA TYR A 128 -0.09 2.79 -1.17
C TYR A 128 -0.56 2.07 0.10
N GLY A 129 -1.81 1.56 0.06
CA GLY A 129 -2.38 0.83 1.19
C GLY A 129 -1.63 -0.46 1.52
N LEU A 130 -1.21 -1.22 0.52
CA LEU A 130 -0.44 -2.45 0.73
C LEU A 130 0.92 -2.16 1.38
N LEU A 131 1.57 -1.04 1.03
CA LEU A 131 2.78 -0.63 1.73
C LEU A 131 2.52 -0.34 3.21
N LYS A 132 1.36 0.23 3.54
CA LYS A 132 0.96 0.46 4.94
C LYS A 132 0.71 -0.85 5.69
N VAL A 133 0.24 -1.89 5.01
CA VAL A 133 0.15 -3.24 5.58
C VAL A 133 1.55 -3.77 5.92
N LEU A 134 2.50 -3.64 5.01
CA LEU A 134 3.87 -4.08 5.22
C LEU A 134 4.57 -3.30 6.35
N GLU A 135 4.19 -2.05 6.56
CA GLU A 135 4.67 -1.22 7.67
C GLU A 135 4.03 -1.58 9.01
N GLY A 136 3.00 -2.41 9.03
CA GLY A 136 2.31 -2.83 10.25
C GLY A 136 1.27 -1.82 10.76
N VAL A 137 0.90 -0.83 9.97
CA VAL A 137 -0.05 0.22 10.36
C VAL A 137 -1.50 -0.23 10.25
N THR A 138 -1.80 -1.05 9.24
CA THR A 138 -3.14 -1.52 8.93
C THR A 138 -3.09 -2.98 8.48
N ASP A 139 -4.23 -3.54 8.09
CA ASP A 139 -4.32 -4.89 7.55
C ASP A 139 -4.91 -4.88 6.14
N GLN A 140 -4.78 -6.01 5.43
CA GLN A 140 -5.27 -6.14 4.07
C GLN A 140 -6.78 -5.93 3.97
N ARG A 141 -7.52 -6.43 4.94
CA ARG A 141 -8.98 -6.31 4.95
C ARG A 141 -9.41 -4.84 4.96
N SER A 142 -8.76 -4.04 5.79
CA SER A 142 -9.06 -2.61 5.89
C SER A 142 -8.70 -1.85 4.62
N VAL A 143 -7.55 -2.18 4.03
CA VAL A 143 -7.10 -1.55 2.77
C VAL A 143 -8.04 -1.92 1.62
N ARG A 144 -8.36 -3.19 1.46
CA ARG A 144 -9.24 -3.64 0.37
C ARG A 144 -10.65 -3.07 0.51
N GLY A 145 -11.15 -2.98 1.75
CA GLY A 145 -12.44 -2.32 2.01
C GLY A 145 -12.43 -0.84 1.66
N ALA A 146 -11.34 -0.15 1.91
CA ALA A 146 -11.21 1.28 1.59
C ALA A 146 -11.06 1.53 0.08
N CYS A 147 -10.47 0.58 -0.65
CA CYS A 147 -10.22 0.72 -2.09
C CYS A 147 -11.35 0.18 -2.98
N SER A 148 -12.33 -0.49 -2.40
CA SER A 148 -13.47 -1.06 -3.18
C SER A 148 -14.57 -0.04 -3.43
#